data_64e73e8a6dd3e38314633b045ac49965
#
_entry.id   64e73e8a6dd3e38314633b045ac49965
#
_cell.length_a   1.000
_cell.length_b   1.000
_cell.length_c   1.000
_cell.angle_alpha   90.00
_cell.angle_beta   90.00
_cell.angle_gamma   90.00
#
_symmetry.space_group_name_H-M   'P 1'
#
loop_
_entity.id
_entity.type
_entity.pdbx_description
1 polymer ?
#
loop_
_entity_poly.entity_id
_entity_poly.type
_entity_poly.pdbx_seq_one_letter_code
_entity_poly.pdbx_strand_id
1 'polypeptide(L)'
;MIKAISKVKKVSLRPSVKIDIQQFTDEPCVLEFSEPTAAALFPDSELLKSLKIKFPKYPDAMLYQVALLAKCYVEKPEDGDSINAYQEFGQLAKDNKECFYHVLAEFLNAFPTNLDDKVTEAKND
;
A
#
# COMPACT_ATOMS: atom_id res chain seq x y z
N MET A 1 9.94 -10.92 32.13
CA MET A 1 9.05 -9.77 31.96
C MET A 1 9.37 -8.97 30.74
N ILE A 2 10.58 -8.44 30.67
CA ILE A 2 11.00 -7.66 29.48
C ILE A 2 10.96 -8.49 28.21
N LYS A 3 11.36 -9.75 28.30
CA LYS A 3 11.33 -10.65 27.14
C LYS A 3 9.91 -10.91 26.68
N ALA A 4 8.98 -11.06 27.61
CA ALA A 4 7.57 -11.28 27.26
C ALA A 4 6.99 -10.04 26.57
N ILE A 5 7.35 -8.85 27.06
CA ILE A 5 6.91 -7.60 26.43
C ILE A 5 7.47 -7.48 25.03
N SER A 6 8.74 -7.84 24.83
CA SER A 6 9.34 -7.82 23.50
C SER A 6 8.65 -8.78 22.56
N LYS A 7 8.27 -9.97 23.04
CA LYS A 7 7.54 -10.93 22.23
C LYS A 7 6.16 -10.38 21.85
N VAL A 8 5.50 -9.74 22.81
CA VAL A 8 4.19 -9.14 22.57
C VAL A 8 4.30 -8.06 21.50
N LYS A 9 5.33 -7.23 21.56
CA LYS A 9 5.55 -6.20 20.54
C LYS A 9 5.76 -6.80 19.16
N LYS A 10 6.47 -7.92 19.07
CA LYS A 10 6.68 -8.59 17.80
C LYS A 10 5.41 -9.23 17.28
N VAL A 11 4.59 -9.75 18.18
CA VAL A 11 3.34 -10.39 17.83
C VAL A 11 2.26 -9.36 17.52
N SER A 12 2.22 -8.29 18.30
CA SER A 12 1.25 -7.22 18.07
C SER A 12 1.74 -6.30 16.97
N LEU A 13 2.05 -6.90 15.83
CA LEU A 13 2.34 -6.15 14.64
C LEU A 13 1.15 -5.28 14.30
N ARG A 14 1.41 -4.28 13.49
CA ARG A 14 0.35 -3.39 13.05
C ARG A 14 -0.79 -4.21 12.46
N PRO A 15 -2.04 -3.76 12.65
CA PRO A 15 -3.17 -4.43 12.00
C PRO A 15 -2.91 -4.59 10.52
N SER A 16 -3.40 -5.68 9.96
CA SER A 16 -3.28 -5.92 8.53
C SER A 16 -4.61 -6.37 7.98
N VAL A 17 -4.75 -6.25 6.67
CA VAL A 17 -5.92 -6.71 5.94
C VAL A 17 -5.46 -7.63 4.81
N LYS A 18 -6.22 -8.69 4.59
CA LYS A 18 -5.99 -9.61 3.48
C LYS A 18 -7.08 -9.38 2.45
N ILE A 19 -6.66 -9.12 1.23
CA ILE A 19 -7.57 -8.78 0.13
C ILE A 19 -7.49 -9.87 -0.92
N ASP A 20 -8.62 -10.53 -1.17
CA ASP A 20 -8.70 -11.59 -2.17
C ASP A 20 -8.93 -10.97 -3.53
N ILE A 21 -8.04 -11.31 -4.48
CA ILE A 21 -8.17 -10.83 -5.86
C ILE A 21 -8.38 -11.96 -6.84
N GLN A 22 -8.87 -13.12 -6.37
CA GLN A 22 -9.08 -14.29 -7.22
C GLN A 22 -9.98 -13.98 -8.42
N GLN A 23 -10.96 -13.09 -8.26
CA GLN A 23 -11.86 -12.73 -9.35
C GLN A 23 -11.15 -12.06 -10.53
N PHE A 24 -9.92 -11.60 -10.32
CA PHE A 24 -9.12 -10.94 -11.36
C PHE A 24 -7.96 -11.79 -11.83
N THR A 25 -7.78 -13.00 -11.28
CA THR A 25 -6.65 -13.88 -11.60
C THR A 25 -7.17 -15.29 -11.85
N ASP A 26 -6.36 -16.09 -12.55
CA ASP A 26 -6.72 -17.49 -12.82
C ASP A 26 -6.45 -18.40 -11.60
N GLU A 27 -5.62 -17.94 -10.67
CA GLU A 27 -5.26 -18.73 -9.49
C GLU A 27 -5.65 -17.96 -8.23
N PRO A 28 -5.94 -18.67 -7.13
CA PRO A 28 -6.19 -18.00 -5.87
C PRO A 28 -5.04 -17.08 -5.51
N CYS A 29 -5.37 -15.85 -5.20
CA CYS A 29 -4.36 -14.85 -4.83
C CYS A 29 -4.93 -13.93 -3.76
N VAL A 30 -4.18 -13.79 -2.68
CA VAL A 30 -4.53 -12.92 -1.57
C VAL A 30 -3.36 -11.99 -1.30
N LEU A 31 -3.63 -10.70 -1.29
CA LEU A 31 -2.63 -9.69 -0.98
C LEU A 31 -2.84 -9.20 0.45
N GLU A 32 -1.77 -9.01 1.17
CA GLU A 32 -1.85 -8.52 2.54
C GLU A 32 -1.22 -7.14 2.64
N PHE A 33 -1.89 -6.24 3.36
CA PHE A 33 -1.43 -4.87 3.57
C PHE A 33 -1.50 -4.54 5.06
N SER A 34 -0.47 -3.88 5.56
CA SER A 34 -0.46 -3.41 6.94
C SER A 34 -1.10 -2.03 7.03
N GLU A 35 -1.50 -1.66 8.24
CA GLU A 35 -2.02 -0.32 8.50
C GLU A 35 -1.00 0.74 8.09
N PRO A 36 -1.43 1.80 7.38
CA PRO A 36 -0.50 2.80 6.89
C PRO A 36 0.13 3.63 8.01
N THR A 37 1.43 3.89 7.86
CA THR A 37 2.15 4.83 8.71
C THR A 37 1.98 6.24 8.19
N ALA A 38 2.41 7.24 8.97
CA ALA A 38 2.45 8.61 8.48
C ALA A 38 3.33 8.72 7.24
N ALA A 39 4.46 7.99 7.22
CA ALA A 39 5.35 7.99 6.06
C ALA A 39 4.66 7.42 4.82
N ALA A 40 3.78 6.43 4.99
CA ALA A 40 3.04 5.87 3.87
C ALA A 40 1.96 6.83 3.36
N LEU A 41 1.32 7.56 4.28
CA LEU A 41 0.27 8.51 3.92
C LEU A 41 0.83 9.76 3.23
N PHE A 42 2.06 10.12 3.56
CA PHE A 42 2.70 11.33 3.02
C PHE A 42 4.06 10.96 2.41
N PRO A 43 4.04 10.31 1.23
CA PRO A 43 5.29 9.92 0.58
C PRO A 43 6.11 11.15 0.21
N ASP A 44 7.44 11.02 0.25
CA ASP A 44 8.30 12.16 -0.04
C ASP A 44 8.33 12.49 -1.54
N SER A 45 8.80 13.70 -1.84
CA SER A 45 8.82 14.20 -3.21
C SER A 45 9.77 13.42 -4.12
N GLU A 46 10.85 12.87 -3.57
CA GLU A 46 11.80 12.08 -4.35
C GLU A 46 11.16 10.80 -4.87
N LEU A 47 10.38 10.13 -4.01
CA LEU A 47 9.65 8.93 -4.41
C LEU A 47 8.64 9.26 -5.50
N LEU A 48 7.89 10.33 -5.32
CA LEU A 48 6.88 10.72 -6.31
C LEU A 48 7.50 11.08 -7.66
N LYS A 49 8.65 11.75 -7.64
CA LYS A 49 9.39 12.05 -8.86
C LYS A 49 9.85 10.78 -9.57
N SER A 50 10.35 9.82 -8.80
CA SER A 50 10.76 8.52 -9.36
C SER A 50 9.61 7.81 -10.01
N LEU A 51 8.44 7.81 -9.36
CA LEU A 51 7.24 7.18 -9.92
C LEU A 51 6.77 7.91 -11.16
N LYS A 52 6.86 9.24 -11.17
CA LYS A 52 6.47 10.04 -12.34
C LYS A 52 7.34 9.72 -13.56
N ILE A 53 8.62 9.45 -13.32
CA ILE A 53 9.53 9.05 -14.40
C ILE A 53 9.12 7.70 -14.98
N LYS A 54 8.75 6.75 -14.13
CA LYS A 54 8.33 5.42 -14.57
C LYS A 54 6.94 5.41 -15.19
N PHE A 55 6.05 6.25 -14.69
CA PHE A 55 4.66 6.30 -15.13
C PHE A 55 4.27 7.74 -15.46
N PRO A 56 4.86 8.31 -16.51
CA PRO A 56 4.69 9.74 -16.80
C PRO A 56 3.27 10.16 -17.14
N LYS A 57 2.43 9.22 -17.56
CA LYS A 57 1.03 9.52 -17.95
C LYS A 57 0.08 9.43 -16.77
N TYR A 58 0.53 8.95 -15.60
CA TYR A 58 -0.35 8.80 -14.46
C TYR A 58 -0.58 10.15 -13.79
N PRO A 59 -1.83 10.46 -13.39
CA PRO A 59 -2.09 11.63 -12.55
C PRO A 59 -1.38 11.50 -11.20
N ASP A 60 -1.08 12.62 -10.59
CA ASP A 60 -0.41 12.61 -9.29
C ASP A 60 -1.20 11.84 -8.24
N ALA A 61 -2.52 11.94 -8.24
CA ALA A 61 -3.37 11.21 -7.32
C ALA A 61 -3.15 9.69 -7.43
N MET A 62 -3.02 9.18 -8.66
CA MET A 62 -2.78 7.76 -8.88
C MET A 62 -1.40 7.36 -8.39
N LEU A 63 -0.39 8.21 -8.56
CA LEU A 63 0.95 7.93 -8.05
C LEU A 63 0.97 7.85 -6.53
N TYR A 64 0.20 8.72 -5.84
CA TYR A 64 0.02 8.63 -4.40
C TYR A 64 -0.60 7.29 -4.00
N GLN A 65 -1.61 6.86 -4.73
CA GLN A 65 -2.30 5.59 -4.45
C GLN A 65 -1.36 4.40 -4.63
N VAL A 66 -0.56 4.41 -5.69
CA VAL A 66 0.45 3.37 -5.94
C VAL A 66 1.47 3.35 -4.79
N ALA A 67 1.96 4.51 -4.39
CA ALA A 67 2.92 4.61 -3.31
C ALA A 67 2.35 4.09 -1.99
N LEU A 68 1.11 4.44 -1.69
CA LEU A 68 0.44 4.01 -0.47
C LEU A 68 0.34 2.48 -0.40
N LEU A 69 -0.18 1.87 -1.46
CA LEU A 69 -0.31 0.42 -1.49
C LEU A 69 1.06 -0.28 -1.44
N ALA A 70 2.03 0.24 -2.17
CA ALA A 70 3.36 -0.36 -2.21
C ALA A 70 4.04 -0.32 -0.85
N LYS A 71 3.90 0.79 -0.11
CA LYS A 71 4.52 0.93 1.20
C LYS A 71 3.86 0.05 2.25
N CYS A 72 2.57 -0.23 2.11
CA CYS A 72 1.83 -1.02 3.08
C CYS A 72 1.81 -2.51 2.74
N TYR A 73 2.25 -2.87 1.55
CA TYR A 73 2.24 -4.26 1.11
C TYR A 73 3.17 -5.12 1.98
N VAL A 74 2.64 -6.26 2.43
CA VAL A 74 3.41 -7.20 3.24
C VAL A 74 3.96 -8.30 2.34
N GLU A 75 5.28 -8.28 2.12
CA GLU A 75 5.93 -9.30 1.33
C GLU A 75 6.01 -10.61 2.12
N LYS A 76 5.87 -11.72 1.40
CA LYS A 76 5.97 -13.04 2.02
C LYS A 76 7.33 -13.63 1.68
N PRO A 77 8.18 -13.89 2.69
CA PRO A 77 9.53 -14.41 2.45
C PRO A 77 9.55 -15.72 1.68
N GLU A 78 8.52 -16.53 1.82
CA GLU A 78 8.45 -17.83 1.13
C GLU A 78 8.27 -17.70 -0.37
N ASP A 79 7.97 -16.53 -0.87
CA ASP A 79 7.82 -16.31 -2.32
C ASP A 79 9.17 -16.14 -3.02
N GLY A 80 10.27 -16.12 -2.26
CA GLY A 80 11.62 -16.09 -2.81
C GLY A 80 12.15 -14.68 -3.00
N ASP A 81 12.17 -14.22 -4.24
CA ASP A 81 12.75 -12.92 -4.55
C ASP A 81 11.87 -11.77 -4.06
N SER A 82 12.50 -10.73 -3.55
CA SER A 82 11.76 -9.52 -3.20
C SER A 82 11.26 -8.85 -4.48
N ILE A 83 10.01 -8.37 -4.43
CA ILE A 83 9.44 -7.67 -5.58
C ILE A 83 9.59 -6.16 -5.40
N ASN A 84 9.60 -5.45 -6.51
CA ASN A 84 9.50 -4.00 -6.48
C ASN A 84 8.01 -3.64 -6.43
N ALA A 85 7.49 -3.45 -5.22
CA ALA A 85 6.06 -3.23 -5.03
C ALA A 85 5.57 -1.98 -5.76
N TYR A 86 6.38 -0.93 -5.85
CA TYR A 86 6.00 0.28 -6.56
C TYR A 86 5.75 0.00 -8.03
N GLN A 87 6.63 -0.78 -8.64
CA GLN A 87 6.49 -1.14 -10.05
C GLN A 87 5.31 -2.09 -10.25
N GLU A 88 5.16 -3.06 -9.37
CA GLU A 88 4.07 -4.03 -9.49
C GLU A 88 2.70 -3.38 -9.36
N PHE A 89 2.50 -2.52 -8.38
CA PHE A 89 1.21 -1.84 -8.23
C PHE A 89 0.98 -0.78 -9.28
N GLY A 90 2.05 -0.11 -9.73
CA GLY A 90 1.95 0.81 -10.84
C GLY A 90 1.54 0.09 -12.12
N GLN A 91 2.13 -1.07 -12.37
CA GLN A 91 1.80 -1.88 -13.55
C GLN A 91 0.37 -2.43 -13.46
N LEU A 92 -0.04 -2.82 -12.27
CA LEU A 92 -1.41 -3.30 -12.04
C LEU A 92 -2.42 -2.21 -12.37
N ALA A 93 -2.15 -0.98 -11.96
CA ALA A 93 -3.04 0.15 -12.24
C ALA A 93 -3.20 0.38 -13.75
N LYS A 94 -2.19 0.02 -14.53
CA LYS A 94 -2.25 0.12 -15.97
C LYS A 94 -2.93 -1.09 -16.61
N ASP A 95 -2.55 -2.29 -16.20
CA ASP A 95 -2.99 -3.52 -16.84
C ASP A 95 -4.39 -3.94 -16.42
N ASN A 96 -4.77 -3.66 -15.18
CA ASN A 96 -6.09 -4.04 -14.68
C ASN A 96 -6.57 -3.03 -13.65
N LYS A 97 -7.14 -1.94 -14.14
CA LYS A 97 -7.63 -0.86 -13.30
C LYS A 97 -8.70 -1.34 -12.31
N GLU A 98 -9.57 -2.25 -12.72
CA GLU A 98 -10.62 -2.75 -11.84
C GLU A 98 -10.03 -3.46 -10.63
N CYS A 99 -9.01 -4.28 -10.86
CA CYS A 99 -8.32 -4.96 -9.76
C CYS A 99 -7.62 -3.95 -8.86
N PHE A 100 -6.93 -2.98 -9.44
CA PHE A 100 -6.24 -1.95 -8.67
C PHE A 100 -7.21 -1.19 -7.77
N TYR A 101 -8.34 -0.76 -8.31
CA TYR A 101 -9.32 -0.01 -7.52
C TYR A 101 -10.03 -0.90 -6.51
N HIS A 102 -10.24 -2.18 -6.82
CA HIS A 102 -10.78 -3.12 -5.84
C HIS A 102 -9.86 -3.23 -4.63
N VAL A 103 -8.55 -3.40 -4.87
CA VAL A 103 -7.56 -3.50 -3.80
C VAL A 103 -7.54 -2.21 -2.99
N LEU A 104 -7.51 -1.07 -3.68
CA LEU A 104 -7.48 0.22 -3.00
C LEU A 104 -8.73 0.45 -2.15
N ALA A 105 -9.90 0.13 -2.68
CA ALA A 105 -11.15 0.31 -1.96
C ALA A 105 -11.21 -0.57 -0.70
N GLU A 106 -10.83 -1.83 -0.82
CA GLU A 106 -10.80 -2.74 0.33
C GLU A 106 -9.79 -2.28 1.37
N PHE A 107 -8.62 -1.80 0.92
CA PHE A 107 -7.61 -1.28 1.82
C PHE A 107 -8.13 -0.06 2.58
N LEU A 108 -8.75 0.89 1.88
CA LEU A 108 -9.26 2.10 2.52
C LEU A 108 -10.47 1.82 3.41
N ASN A 109 -11.27 0.80 3.09
CA ASN A 109 -12.36 0.39 3.97
C ASN A 109 -11.82 -0.21 5.27
N ALA A 110 -10.75 -0.97 5.19
CA ALA A 110 -10.13 -1.57 6.37
C ALA A 110 -9.42 -0.52 7.23
N PHE A 111 -8.80 0.46 6.58
CA PHE A 111 -8.02 1.50 7.25
C PHE A 111 -8.48 2.87 6.76
N PRO A 112 -9.60 3.40 7.29
CA PRO A 112 -10.06 4.74 6.87
C PRO A 112 -9.00 5.77 7.22
N THR A 113 -8.34 6.30 6.21
CA THR A 113 -7.20 7.19 6.39
C THR A 113 -7.60 8.66 6.44
N ASN A 114 -8.76 8.99 5.89
CA ASN A 114 -9.22 10.39 5.77
C ASN A 114 -8.10 11.25 5.18
N LEU A 115 -7.56 10.79 4.04
CA LEU A 115 -6.44 11.48 3.40
C LEU A 115 -6.71 12.96 3.19
N ASP A 116 -7.93 13.30 2.78
CA ASP A 116 -8.29 14.70 2.54
C ASP A 116 -8.21 15.52 3.82
N ASP A 117 -8.71 14.97 4.91
CA ASP A 117 -8.67 15.65 6.21
C ASP A 117 -7.22 15.83 6.67
N LYS A 118 -6.40 14.80 6.51
CA LYS A 118 -5.00 14.87 6.93
C LYS A 118 -4.20 15.84 6.08
N VAL A 119 -4.48 15.89 4.80
CA VAL A 119 -3.84 16.87 3.91
C VAL A 119 -4.25 18.28 4.29
N THR A 120 -5.52 18.47 4.62
CA THR A 120 -6.03 19.78 5.06
C THR A 120 -5.37 20.19 6.38
N GLU A 121 -5.24 19.29 7.33
CA GLU A 121 -4.56 19.56 8.60
C GLU A 121 -3.11 19.96 8.36
N ALA A 122 -2.42 19.24 7.50
CA ALA A 122 -1.03 19.54 7.18
C ALA A 122 -0.87 20.92 6.54
N LYS A 123 -1.82 21.32 5.71
CA LYS A 123 -1.80 22.65 5.08
C LYS A 123 -2.08 23.77 6.06
N ASN A 124 -2.87 23.50 7.08
CA ASN A 124 -3.27 24.51 8.07
C ASN A 124 -2.24 24.68 9.17
N ASP A 125 -1.31 23.78 9.29
CA ASP A 125 -0.22 23.87 10.24
C ASP A 125 0.93 24.70 9.68
#